data_4d0e28dcaf948a24440b92d821ba7aa1
#
_entry.id   4d0e28dcaf948a24440b92d821ba7aa1
#
_cell.length_a   1.000
_cell.length_b   1.000
_cell.length_c   1.000
_cell.angle_alpha   90.00
_cell.angle_beta   90.00
_cell.angle_gamma   90.00
#
_symmetry.space_group_name_H-M   'P 1'
#
loop_
_entity.id
_entity.type
_entity.pdbx_description
1 polymer ?
#
loop_
_entity_poly.entity_id
_entity_poly.type
_entity_poly.pdbx_seq_one_letter_code
_entity_poly.pdbx_strand_id
1 'polypeptide(L)'
;MFAPTYSAPAKKRSMASVVLVALALVSVFGIGGAKLKGKYNDTAKLYTAIDKYNNSIQTDFGTQVDAAANLIKQVGYLENAPTEALQDARLALEVWNNTAADPAAQYNANRDLYNAVDALYAAVNNKVDASTQQAINNQYNAFVSAQATIERAAAAYNQSVESYETTTAQFPANVISGIWGVREISQFAPQ
;
A
#
# COMPACT_ATOMS: atom_id res chain seq x y z
N MET A 1 10.74 43.48 -62.48
CA MET A 1 11.04 43.94 -61.13
C MET A 1 11.01 42.69 -60.21
N PHE A 2 12.16 42.05 -59.94
CA PHE A 2 12.22 40.84 -59.11
C PHE A 2 12.48 41.23 -57.67
N ALA A 3 11.61 40.88 -56.76
CA ALA A 3 11.79 41.07 -55.33
C ALA A 3 12.92 40.18 -54.80
N PRO A 4 13.87 40.66 -53.97
CA PRO A 4 14.90 39.82 -53.43
C PRO A 4 14.28 38.86 -52.40
N THR A 5 14.40 37.55 -52.61
CA THR A 5 14.10 36.51 -51.62
C THR A 5 15.15 36.58 -50.53
N TYR A 6 14.77 37.12 -49.38
CA TYR A 6 15.59 37.15 -48.20
C TYR A 6 15.63 35.75 -47.55
N SER A 7 16.63 34.95 -47.89
CA SER A 7 16.89 33.72 -47.18
C SER A 7 17.72 34.01 -45.94
N ALA A 8 17.15 33.84 -44.79
CA ALA A 8 17.88 33.94 -43.53
C ALA A 8 19.06 32.93 -43.54
N PRO A 9 20.24 33.30 -43.08
CA PRO A 9 21.43 32.47 -43.17
C PRO A 9 21.20 31.14 -42.38
N ALA A 10 21.52 30.02 -43.06
CA ALA A 10 21.31 28.65 -42.58
C ALA A 10 21.83 28.41 -41.14
N LYS A 11 22.88 29.11 -40.73
CA LYS A 11 23.51 29.08 -39.38
C LYS A 11 22.57 29.55 -38.27
N LYS A 12 21.70 30.54 -38.49
CA LYS A 12 20.73 31.05 -37.52
C LYS A 12 19.56 30.07 -37.31
N ARG A 13 19.16 29.37 -38.37
CA ARG A 13 18.12 28.31 -38.29
C ARG A 13 18.59 27.09 -37.51
N SER A 14 19.84 26.68 -37.67
CA SER A 14 20.46 25.59 -36.95
C SER A 14 20.56 25.89 -35.45
N MET A 15 20.98 27.12 -35.06
CA MET A 15 21.02 27.50 -33.62
C MET A 15 19.63 27.56 -32.98
N ALA A 16 18.62 28.09 -33.69
CA ALA A 16 17.25 28.10 -33.17
C ALA A 16 16.69 26.69 -32.97
N SER A 17 17.00 25.76 -33.88
CA SER A 17 16.62 24.36 -33.72
C SER A 17 17.29 23.69 -32.55
N VAL A 18 18.58 23.93 -32.31
CA VAL A 18 19.31 23.40 -31.14
C VAL A 18 18.74 23.94 -29.83
N VAL A 19 18.43 25.25 -29.76
CA VAL A 19 17.81 25.84 -28.58
C VAL A 19 16.42 25.26 -28.32
N LEU A 20 15.61 25.05 -29.33
CA LEU A 20 14.28 24.43 -29.18
C LEU A 20 14.38 22.99 -28.68
N VAL A 21 15.29 22.19 -29.22
CA VAL A 21 15.54 20.83 -28.76
C VAL A 21 16.02 20.82 -27.30
N ALA A 22 16.95 21.72 -26.93
CA ALA A 22 17.42 21.84 -25.56
C ALA A 22 16.29 22.23 -24.59
N LEU A 23 15.43 23.19 -24.98
CA LEU A 23 14.25 23.57 -24.18
C LEU A 23 13.23 22.44 -24.06
N ALA A 24 13.00 21.66 -25.13
CA ALA A 24 12.14 20.50 -25.07
C ALA A 24 12.69 19.42 -24.13
N LEU A 25 14.00 19.15 -24.17
CA LEU A 25 14.65 18.22 -23.25
C LEU A 25 14.56 18.70 -21.79
N VAL A 26 14.83 19.97 -21.52
CA VAL A 26 14.68 20.54 -20.16
C VAL A 26 13.23 20.45 -19.70
N SER A 27 12.25 20.71 -20.57
CA SER A 27 10.83 20.58 -20.21
C SER A 27 10.45 19.14 -19.91
N VAL A 28 10.81 18.20 -20.77
CA VAL A 28 10.45 16.79 -20.63
C VAL A 28 11.19 16.15 -19.45
N PHE A 29 12.49 16.30 -19.36
CA PHE A 29 13.30 15.66 -18.32
C PHE A 29 13.30 16.44 -16.99
N GLY A 30 13.28 17.75 -17.02
CA GLY A 30 13.26 18.57 -15.80
C GLY A 30 11.87 18.61 -15.18
N ILE A 31 10.90 19.23 -15.85
CA ILE A 31 9.55 19.40 -15.31
C ILE A 31 8.80 18.07 -15.26
N GLY A 32 8.92 17.25 -16.31
CA GLY A 32 8.30 15.93 -16.37
C GLY A 32 8.84 15.02 -15.27
N GLY A 33 10.15 15.00 -15.07
CA GLY A 33 10.80 14.22 -14.01
C GLY A 33 10.40 14.66 -12.62
N ALA A 34 10.35 15.97 -12.35
CA ALA A 34 9.91 16.50 -11.06
C ALA A 34 8.46 16.12 -10.73
N LYS A 35 7.54 16.18 -11.73
CA LYS A 35 6.16 15.75 -11.58
C LYS A 35 6.05 14.23 -11.34
N LEU A 36 6.83 13.44 -12.05
CA LEU A 36 6.85 11.98 -11.89
C LEU A 36 7.37 11.59 -10.50
N LYS A 37 8.43 12.25 -10.03
CA LYS A 37 8.96 12.06 -8.68
C LYS A 37 7.97 12.50 -7.59
N GLY A 38 7.24 13.59 -7.82
CA GLY A 38 6.15 14.01 -6.96
C GLY A 38 5.08 12.93 -6.85
N LYS A 39 4.58 12.43 -7.99
CA LYS A 39 3.58 11.37 -8.04
C LYS A 39 4.07 10.08 -7.35
N TYR A 40 5.34 9.69 -7.55
CA TYR A 40 5.97 8.59 -6.83
C TYR A 40 5.90 8.78 -5.32
N ASN A 41 6.37 9.93 -4.83
CA ASN A 41 6.42 10.22 -3.40
C ASN A 41 5.01 10.24 -2.78
N ASP A 42 4.03 10.80 -3.50
CA ASP A 42 2.65 10.86 -3.02
C ASP A 42 2.04 9.45 -2.94
N THR A 43 2.24 8.62 -3.96
CA THR A 43 1.75 7.24 -3.97
C THR A 43 2.45 6.39 -2.91
N ALA A 44 3.79 6.47 -2.80
CA ALA A 44 4.55 5.70 -1.82
C ALA A 44 4.18 6.05 -0.36
N LYS A 45 3.72 7.27 -0.12
CA LYS A 45 3.28 7.70 1.22
C LYS A 45 1.88 7.26 1.60
N LEU A 46 1.04 6.81 0.66
CA LEU A 46 -0.36 6.45 0.94
C LEU A 46 -0.50 5.39 2.03
N TYR A 47 0.47 4.48 2.14
CA TYR A 47 0.47 3.45 3.18
C TYR A 47 0.55 4.03 4.60
N THR A 48 1.35 5.08 4.78
CA THR A 48 1.56 5.74 6.08
C THR A 48 0.85 7.08 6.20
N ALA A 49 0.18 7.54 5.14
CA ALA A 49 -0.50 8.84 5.12
C ALA A 49 -1.68 8.83 6.11
N ILE A 50 -1.66 9.79 7.00
CA ILE A 50 -2.70 9.98 8.02
C ILE A 50 -3.86 10.76 7.39
N ASP A 51 -5.06 10.20 7.50
CA ASP A 51 -6.30 10.84 7.07
C ASP A 51 -6.78 11.90 8.08
N LYS A 52 -7.92 12.54 7.77
CA LYS A 52 -8.55 13.55 8.64
C LYS A 52 -9.03 13.03 10.00
N TYR A 53 -9.08 11.72 10.19
CA TYR A 53 -9.47 11.05 11.43
C TYR A 53 -8.26 10.49 12.19
N ASN A 54 -7.06 10.86 11.78
CA ASN A 54 -5.77 10.39 12.34
C ASN A 54 -5.52 8.89 12.14
N ASN A 55 -6.09 8.29 11.08
CA ASN A 55 -5.88 6.89 10.69
C ASN A 55 -5.01 6.79 9.44
N SER A 56 -4.26 5.72 9.34
CA SER A 56 -3.52 5.30 8.15
C SER A 56 -3.75 3.81 7.91
N ILE A 57 -3.45 3.32 6.70
CA ILE A 57 -3.52 1.87 6.43
C ILE A 57 -2.66 1.10 7.44
N GLN A 58 -1.49 1.63 7.77
CA GLN A 58 -0.61 1.03 8.78
C GLN A 58 -1.26 0.98 10.18
N THR A 59 -1.98 2.03 10.60
CA THR A 59 -2.68 2.02 11.90
C THR A 59 -3.89 1.11 11.90
N ASP A 60 -4.55 0.92 10.77
CA ASP A 60 -5.66 -0.04 10.64
C ASP A 60 -5.18 -1.48 10.85
N PHE A 61 -4.02 -1.83 10.30
CA PHE A 61 -3.36 -3.11 10.62
C PHE A 61 -3.05 -3.23 12.12
N GLY A 62 -2.51 -2.18 12.74
CA GLY A 62 -2.23 -2.15 14.18
C GLY A 62 -3.49 -2.44 15.01
N THR A 63 -4.61 -1.79 14.68
CA THR A 63 -5.90 -1.99 15.36
C THR A 63 -6.38 -3.44 15.25
N GLN A 64 -6.23 -4.04 14.09
CA GLN A 64 -6.60 -5.44 13.89
C GLN A 64 -5.73 -6.39 14.70
N VAL A 65 -4.42 -6.17 14.69
CA VAL A 65 -3.46 -6.99 15.44
C VAL A 65 -3.69 -6.91 16.92
N ASP A 66 -3.99 -5.73 17.46
CA ASP A 66 -4.34 -5.55 18.88
C ASP A 66 -5.60 -6.33 19.26
N ALA A 67 -6.62 -6.32 18.40
CA ALA A 67 -7.84 -7.10 18.61
C ALA A 67 -7.56 -8.61 18.56
N ALA A 68 -6.74 -9.07 17.62
CA ALA A 68 -6.29 -10.46 17.52
C ALA A 68 -5.52 -10.89 18.79
N ALA A 69 -4.55 -10.09 19.22
CA ALA A 69 -3.75 -10.36 20.41
C ALA A 69 -4.62 -10.47 21.66
N ASN A 70 -5.60 -9.57 21.80
CA ASN A 70 -6.54 -9.61 22.92
C ASN A 70 -7.44 -10.86 22.89
N LEU A 71 -7.94 -11.26 21.71
CA LEU A 71 -8.73 -12.48 21.56
C LEU A 71 -7.90 -13.72 21.90
N ILE A 72 -6.70 -13.85 21.34
CA ILE A 72 -5.75 -14.95 21.60
C ILE A 72 -5.45 -15.04 23.11
N LYS A 73 -5.24 -13.90 23.77
CA LYS A 73 -5.00 -13.84 25.21
C LYS A 73 -6.22 -14.32 26.01
N GLN A 74 -7.43 -13.85 25.68
CA GLN A 74 -8.66 -14.26 26.36
C GLN A 74 -8.91 -15.75 26.23
N VAL A 75 -8.78 -16.30 25.01
CA VAL A 75 -8.92 -17.73 24.78
C VAL A 75 -7.86 -18.53 25.50
N GLY A 76 -6.65 -18.01 25.61
CA GLY A 76 -5.54 -18.64 26.32
C GLY A 76 -5.75 -18.82 27.84
N TYR A 77 -6.70 -18.09 28.43
CA TYR A 77 -7.08 -18.23 29.84
C TYR A 77 -8.19 -19.26 30.09
N LEU A 78 -8.78 -19.83 29.05
CA LEU A 78 -9.81 -20.85 29.21
C LEU A 78 -9.21 -22.18 29.70
N GLU A 79 -9.86 -22.84 30.66
CA GLU A 79 -9.44 -24.16 31.15
C GLU A 79 -9.38 -25.21 30.03
N ASN A 80 -10.31 -25.12 29.06
CA ASN A 80 -10.42 -26.02 27.91
C ASN A 80 -10.10 -25.26 26.60
N ALA A 81 -9.01 -24.48 26.59
CA ALA A 81 -8.59 -23.77 25.39
C ALA A 81 -8.30 -24.74 24.24
N PRO A 82 -8.73 -24.43 22.99
CA PRO A 82 -8.43 -25.27 21.83
C PRO A 82 -6.96 -25.13 21.48
N THR A 83 -6.12 -26.02 21.98
CA THR A 83 -4.66 -25.90 22.00
C THR A 83 -4.08 -25.71 20.60
N GLU A 84 -4.53 -26.46 19.61
CA GLU A 84 -4.04 -26.37 18.21
C GLU A 84 -4.36 -25.00 17.60
N ALA A 85 -5.64 -24.63 17.56
CA ALA A 85 -6.06 -23.35 16.99
C ALA A 85 -5.46 -22.14 17.74
N LEU A 86 -5.27 -22.25 19.06
CA LEU A 86 -4.61 -21.22 19.86
C LEU A 86 -3.12 -21.10 19.51
N GLN A 87 -2.44 -22.21 19.27
CA GLN A 87 -1.04 -22.20 18.87
C GLN A 87 -0.87 -21.61 17.47
N ASP A 88 -1.73 -22.00 16.51
CA ASP A 88 -1.70 -21.48 15.15
C ASP A 88 -1.92 -19.95 15.11
N ALA A 89 -2.90 -19.47 15.88
CA ALA A 89 -3.15 -18.04 16.01
C ALA A 89 -1.97 -17.27 16.63
N ARG A 90 -1.29 -17.85 17.64
CA ARG A 90 -0.08 -17.26 18.24
C ARG A 90 1.07 -17.21 17.24
N LEU A 91 1.28 -18.27 16.47
CA LEU A 91 2.32 -18.32 15.44
C LEU A 91 2.06 -17.29 14.33
N ALA A 92 0.83 -17.20 13.87
CA ALA A 92 0.44 -16.21 12.86
C ALA A 92 0.64 -14.77 13.36
N LEU A 93 0.31 -14.50 14.62
CA LEU A 93 0.56 -13.21 15.26
C LEU A 93 2.06 -12.90 15.38
N GLU A 94 2.87 -13.89 15.73
CA GLU A 94 4.32 -13.75 15.78
C GLU A 94 4.92 -13.48 14.40
N VAL A 95 4.48 -14.20 13.37
CA VAL A 95 4.89 -13.97 11.97
C VAL A 95 4.55 -12.53 11.56
N TRP A 96 3.33 -12.08 11.84
CA TRP A 96 2.92 -10.72 11.53
C TRP A 96 3.81 -9.68 12.21
N ASN A 97 4.09 -9.83 13.50
CA ASN A 97 4.93 -8.91 14.29
C ASN A 97 6.38 -8.85 13.79
N ASN A 98 6.88 -9.92 13.17
CA ASN A 98 8.22 -9.98 12.59
C ASN A 98 8.26 -9.62 11.10
N THR A 99 7.10 -9.32 10.49
CA THR A 99 7.02 -8.97 9.07
C THR A 99 7.49 -7.52 8.86
N ALA A 100 8.30 -7.31 7.83
CA ALA A 100 8.77 -5.98 7.45
C ALA A 100 7.59 -5.05 7.13
N ALA A 101 7.78 -3.74 7.33
CA ALA A 101 6.79 -2.71 7.02
C ALA A 101 6.69 -2.49 5.49
N ASP A 102 6.39 -3.55 4.76
CA ASP A 102 6.15 -3.59 3.32
C ASP A 102 4.69 -3.96 3.08
N PRO A 103 3.95 -3.23 2.22
CA PRO A 103 2.52 -3.46 2.00
C PRO A 103 2.18 -4.89 1.60
N ALA A 104 2.93 -5.48 0.67
CA ALA A 104 2.66 -6.84 0.19
C ALA A 104 2.94 -7.89 1.27
N ALA A 105 4.07 -7.76 1.99
CA ALA A 105 4.44 -8.69 3.06
C ALA A 105 3.44 -8.62 4.21
N GLN A 106 3.06 -7.41 4.64
CA GLN A 106 2.08 -7.23 5.73
C GLN A 106 0.69 -7.72 5.34
N TYR A 107 0.27 -7.52 4.09
CA TYR A 107 -1.03 -8.03 3.64
C TYR A 107 -1.08 -9.56 3.64
N ASN A 108 -0.03 -10.25 3.21
CA ASN A 108 0.05 -11.70 3.24
C ASN A 108 0.05 -12.23 4.69
N ALA A 109 0.89 -11.67 5.56
CA ALA A 109 0.92 -12.03 6.97
C ALA A 109 -0.43 -11.76 7.67
N ASN A 110 -1.13 -10.69 7.28
CA ASN A 110 -2.45 -10.35 7.77
C ASN A 110 -3.50 -11.39 7.37
N ARG A 111 -3.46 -11.87 6.13
CA ARG A 111 -4.37 -12.94 5.67
C ARG A 111 -4.19 -14.23 6.46
N ASP A 112 -2.94 -14.60 6.74
CA ASP A 112 -2.63 -15.80 7.52
C ASP A 112 -3.08 -15.62 8.97
N LEU A 113 -2.89 -14.44 9.56
CA LEU A 113 -3.41 -14.08 10.87
C LEU A 113 -4.94 -14.12 10.89
N TYR A 114 -5.61 -13.59 9.85
CA TYR A 114 -7.06 -13.62 9.75
C TYR A 114 -7.60 -15.05 9.78
N ASN A 115 -7.06 -15.93 8.97
CA ASN A 115 -7.48 -17.32 8.91
C ASN A 115 -7.29 -18.05 10.24
N ALA A 116 -6.15 -17.82 10.90
CA ALA A 116 -5.86 -18.46 12.19
C ALA A 116 -6.76 -17.93 13.33
N VAL A 117 -7.04 -16.63 13.36
CA VAL A 117 -7.94 -16.02 14.36
C VAL A 117 -9.40 -16.44 14.12
N ASP A 118 -9.84 -16.53 12.86
CA ASP A 118 -11.18 -17.00 12.51
C ASP A 118 -11.38 -18.47 12.95
N ALA A 119 -10.41 -19.33 12.68
CA ALA A 119 -10.40 -20.72 13.15
C ALA A 119 -10.43 -20.82 14.69
N LEU A 120 -9.65 -19.98 15.38
CA LEU A 120 -9.64 -19.90 16.85
C LEU A 120 -11.01 -19.47 17.38
N TYR A 121 -11.62 -18.45 16.81
CA TYR A 121 -12.95 -18.00 17.19
C TYR A 121 -14.00 -19.11 16.97
N ALA A 122 -13.99 -19.77 15.81
CA ALA A 122 -14.90 -20.89 15.53
C ALA A 122 -14.74 -22.04 16.52
N ALA A 123 -13.51 -22.29 17.00
CA ALA A 123 -13.24 -23.34 17.95
C ALA A 123 -13.83 -23.10 19.34
N VAL A 124 -14.03 -21.82 19.75
CA VAL A 124 -14.54 -21.42 21.09
C VAL A 124 -15.98 -20.90 21.07
N ASN A 125 -16.47 -20.48 19.91
CA ASN A 125 -17.80 -19.87 19.77
C ASN A 125 -18.90 -20.79 20.29
N ASN A 126 -19.77 -20.30 21.18
CA ASN A 126 -20.84 -21.02 21.86
C ASN A 126 -20.37 -22.20 22.76
N LYS A 127 -19.11 -22.24 23.15
CA LYS A 127 -18.55 -23.31 24.00
C LYS A 127 -18.09 -22.82 25.38
N VAL A 128 -18.31 -21.53 25.67
CA VAL A 128 -17.92 -20.87 26.91
C VAL A 128 -19.15 -20.22 27.57
N ASP A 129 -19.01 -19.78 28.84
CA ASP A 129 -20.08 -19.05 29.51
C ASP A 129 -20.44 -17.73 28.81
N ALA A 130 -21.63 -17.20 29.09
CA ALA A 130 -22.18 -16.05 28.39
C ALA A 130 -21.31 -14.77 28.52
N SER A 131 -20.66 -14.56 29.67
CA SER A 131 -19.83 -13.38 29.90
C SER A 131 -18.52 -13.47 29.12
N THR A 132 -17.89 -14.61 29.15
CA THR A 132 -16.68 -14.91 28.37
C THR A 132 -16.98 -14.86 26.87
N GLN A 133 -18.11 -15.42 26.43
CA GLN A 133 -18.54 -15.36 25.05
C GLN A 133 -18.72 -13.91 24.56
N GLN A 134 -19.33 -13.06 25.39
CA GLN A 134 -19.50 -11.64 25.02
C GLN A 134 -18.14 -10.94 24.89
N ALA A 135 -17.20 -11.20 25.78
CA ALA A 135 -15.86 -10.62 25.71
C ALA A 135 -15.11 -11.06 24.43
N ILE A 136 -15.15 -12.35 24.10
CA ILE A 136 -14.57 -12.92 22.89
C ILE A 136 -15.23 -12.33 21.64
N ASN A 137 -16.57 -12.24 21.60
CA ASN A 137 -17.31 -11.66 20.49
C ASN A 137 -16.93 -10.19 20.25
N ASN A 138 -16.74 -9.41 21.30
CA ASN A 138 -16.33 -8.01 21.17
C ASN A 138 -14.96 -7.88 20.48
N GLN A 139 -13.99 -8.70 20.85
CA GLN A 139 -12.66 -8.69 20.23
C GLN A 139 -12.73 -9.21 18.77
N TYR A 140 -13.46 -10.28 18.54
CA TYR A 140 -13.63 -10.81 17.19
C TYR A 140 -14.34 -9.82 16.27
N ASN A 141 -15.39 -9.14 16.73
CA ASN A 141 -16.08 -8.12 15.95
C ASN A 141 -15.17 -6.91 15.63
N ALA A 142 -14.34 -6.49 16.58
CA ALA A 142 -13.34 -5.45 16.35
C ALA A 142 -12.31 -5.89 15.29
N PHE A 143 -11.84 -7.13 15.39
CA PHE A 143 -10.91 -7.75 14.44
C PHE A 143 -11.48 -7.78 13.01
N VAL A 144 -12.69 -8.30 12.83
CA VAL A 144 -13.37 -8.40 11.51
C VAL A 144 -13.68 -7.01 10.95
N SER A 145 -14.08 -6.06 11.81
CA SER A 145 -14.35 -4.67 11.37
C SER A 145 -13.09 -3.98 10.87
N ALA A 146 -11.95 -4.21 11.53
CA ALA A 146 -10.65 -3.70 11.09
C ALA A 146 -10.24 -4.33 9.75
N GLN A 147 -10.45 -5.65 9.56
CA GLN A 147 -10.20 -6.33 8.28
C GLN A 147 -10.97 -5.68 7.13
N ALA A 148 -12.27 -5.44 7.29
CA ALA A 148 -13.08 -4.81 6.25
C ALA A 148 -12.61 -3.37 5.91
N THR A 149 -11.98 -2.68 6.85
CA THR A 149 -11.35 -1.37 6.61
C THR A 149 -10.05 -1.52 5.83
N ILE A 150 -9.22 -2.47 6.22
CA ILE A 150 -7.95 -2.79 5.54
C ILE A 150 -8.21 -3.18 4.08
N GLU A 151 -9.18 -4.04 3.80
CA GLU A 151 -9.52 -4.46 2.43
C GLU A 151 -9.91 -3.30 1.53
N ARG A 152 -10.75 -2.39 2.03
CA ARG A 152 -11.14 -1.18 1.29
C ARG A 152 -9.95 -0.25 1.06
N ALA A 153 -9.11 -0.06 2.07
CA ALA A 153 -7.93 0.77 1.97
C ALA A 153 -6.87 0.15 1.04
N ALA A 154 -6.68 -1.18 1.08
CA ALA A 154 -5.80 -1.91 0.18
C ALA A 154 -6.24 -1.79 -1.28
N ALA A 155 -7.55 -1.92 -1.56
CA ALA A 155 -8.09 -1.75 -2.91
C ALA A 155 -7.83 -0.33 -3.46
N ALA A 156 -8.08 0.71 -2.65
CA ALA A 156 -7.83 2.11 -3.03
C ALA A 156 -6.32 2.39 -3.25
N TYR A 157 -5.48 1.82 -2.39
CA TYR A 157 -4.02 1.89 -2.52
C TYR A 157 -3.55 1.24 -3.81
N ASN A 158 -3.96 0.00 -4.09
CA ASN A 158 -3.59 -0.72 -5.32
C ASN A 158 -4.01 0.04 -6.58
N GLN A 159 -5.22 0.61 -6.61
CA GLN A 159 -5.68 1.44 -7.72
C GLN A 159 -4.77 2.66 -7.93
N SER A 160 -4.29 3.27 -6.86
CA SER A 160 -3.37 4.40 -6.94
C SER A 160 -1.99 3.99 -7.45
N VAL A 161 -1.48 2.83 -7.01
CA VAL A 161 -0.22 2.24 -7.49
C VAL A 161 -0.33 1.89 -8.97
N GLU A 162 -1.40 1.20 -9.40
CA GLU A 162 -1.65 0.87 -10.80
C GLU A 162 -1.70 2.12 -11.71
N SER A 163 -2.39 3.17 -11.26
CA SER A 163 -2.41 4.46 -11.97
C SER A 163 -1.01 5.09 -12.08
N TYR A 164 -0.17 4.94 -11.06
CA TYR A 164 1.21 5.38 -11.07
C TYR A 164 2.03 4.53 -12.06
N GLU A 165 1.96 3.20 -12.00
CA GLU A 165 2.69 2.26 -12.85
C GLU A 165 2.31 2.45 -14.33
N THR A 166 1.02 2.57 -14.64
CA THR A 166 0.54 2.88 -16.00
C THR A 166 1.15 4.18 -16.53
N THR A 167 1.27 5.20 -15.67
CA THR A 167 1.90 6.47 -16.05
C THR A 167 3.40 6.30 -16.30
N THR A 168 4.10 5.52 -15.50
CA THR A 168 5.55 5.31 -15.62
C THR A 168 5.93 4.39 -16.78
N ALA A 169 5.04 3.50 -17.20
CA ALA A 169 5.26 2.60 -18.33
C ALA A 169 5.21 3.31 -19.70
N GLN A 170 4.56 4.48 -19.78
CA GLN A 170 4.38 5.21 -21.03
C GLN A 170 5.59 6.09 -21.38
N PHE A 171 5.86 6.24 -22.68
CA PHE A 171 6.85 7.22 -23.15
C PHE A 171 6.31 8.66 -22.96
N PRO A 172 7.11 9.63 -22.50
CA PRO A 172 8.53 9.53 -22.16
C PRO A 172 8.83 9.14 -20.70
N ALA A 173 7.81 8.87 -19.87
CA ALA A 173 7.95 8.64 -18.44
C ALA A 173 8.82 7.42 -18.12
N ASN A 174 8.76 6.35 -18.92
CA ASN A 174 9.58 5.15 -18.79
C ASN A 174 11.10 5.42 -18.90
N VAL A 175 11.49 6.41 -19.69
CA VAL A 175 12.90 6.84 -19.80
C VAL A 175 13.28 7.75 -18.64
N ILE A 176 12.36 8.64 -18.25
CA ILE A 176 12.56 9.62 -17.18
C ILE A 176 12.66 8.93 -15.82
N SER A 177 11.87 7.88 -15.57
CA SER A 177 11.82 7.15 -14.30
C SER A 177 13.20 6.63 -13.86
N GLY A 178 13.96 6.06 -14.80
CA GLY A 178 15.30 5.57 -14.54
C GLY A 178 16.28 6.69 -14.13
N ILE A 179 16.17 7.87 -14.74
CA ILE A 179 17.05 9.02 -14.46
C ILE A 179 16.72 9.65 -13.09
N TRP A 180 15.44 9.72 -12.73
CA TRP A 180 14.96 10.35 -11.51
C TRP A 180 14.88 9.41 -10.31
N GLY A 181 15.34 8.16 -10.46
CA GLY A 181 15.33 7.16 -9.40
C GLY A 181 13.92 6.84 -8.90
N VAL A 182 12.96 6.85 -9.81
CA VAL A 182 11.58 6.45 -9.56
C VAL A 182 11.51 4.92 -9.67
N ARG A 183 10.95 4.25 -8.66
CA ARG A 183 10.95 2.80 -8.52
C ARG A 183 9.52 2.27 -8.59
N GLU A 184 9.40 0.96 -8.75
CA GLU A 184 8.16 0.23 -8.52
C GLU A 184 7.73 0.40 -7.06
N ILE A 185 6.42 0.40 -6.84
CA ILE A 185 5.81 0.49 -5.52
C ILE A 185 5.10 -0.84 -5.27
N SER A 186 5.39 -1.47 -4.13
CA SER A 186 4.75 -2.73 -3.75
C SER A 186 3.25 -2.56 -3.61
N GLN A 187 2.48 -3.44 -4.24
CA GLN A 187 1.03 -3.52 -4.10
C GLN A 187 0.64 -4.50 -3.00
N PHE A 188 -0.52 -4.31 -2.40
CA PHE A 188 -1.16 -5.36 -1.63
C PHE A 188 -1.54 -6.50 -2.59
N ALA A 189 -1.20 -7.74 -2.23
CA ALA A 189 -1.54 -8.87 -3.08
C ALA A 189 -3.08 -8.94 -3.24
N PRO A 190 -3.61 -9.03 -4.48
CA PRO A 190 -5.03 -9.29 -4.67
C PRO A 190 -5.37 -10.67 -4.08
N GLN A 191 -6.53 -10.75 -3.41
CA GLN A 191 -7.12 -12.01 -2.96
C GLN A 191 -7.62 -12.82 -4.14
#